data_14de6cc37d6f1f29c38ac58f1378fb4b
#
_entry.id   14de6cc37d6f1f29c38ac58f1378fb4b
#
_cell.length_a   1.000
_cell.length_b   1.000
_cell.length_c   1.000
_cell.angle_alpha   90.00
_cell.angle_beta   90.00
_cell.angle_gamma   90.00
#
_symmetry.space_group_name_H-M   'P 1'
#
loop_
_entity.id
_entity.type
_entity.pdbx_description
1 polymer ?
#
loop_
_entity_poly.entity_id
_entity_poly.type
_entity_poly.pdbx_seq_one_letter_code
_entity_poly.pdbx_strand_id
1 'polypeptide(L)'
;FLKIRLERKIMKGKLYGIGVGPGDPELLTLKAKRLIEECDIVAVPVKKEGEDSVALNIAKGAVKIPEEKIQEIVFTMAKDKTKREACRQAAAEEIMKLLDEGKSIAMLALGDIGIYSTYAYVHKRLLKEGYDVEMVSGIPSFCAGASKAGISIVQRWIWEISLIRKL
;
A
#
# COMPACT_ATOMS: atom_id res chain seq x y z
N PHE A 1 -5.76 20.44 -45.06
CA PHE A 1 -4.99 20.62 -43.78
C PHE A 1 -5.51 19.61 -42.77
N LEU A 2 -4.86 18.43 -42.68
CA LEU A 2 -5.14 17.40 -41.72
C LEU A 2 -4.64 17.88 -40.34
N LYS A 3 -5.56 18.22 -39.43
CA LYS A 3 -5.26 18.40 -38.03
C LYS A 3 -4.94 17.03 -37.42
N ILE A 4 -3.68 16.61 -37.40
CA ILE A 4 -3.21 15.49 -36.61
C ILE A 4 -3.29 15.94 -35.16
N ARG A 5 -4.41 15.62 -34.50
CA ARG A 5 -4.56 15.71 -33.06
C ARG A 5 -3.77 14.55 -32.47
N LEU A 6 -2.49 14.82 -32.14
CA LEU A 6 -1.72 13.95 -31.26
C LEU A 6 -2.41 14.00 -29.89
N GLU A 7 -3.36 13.14 -29.67
CA GLU A 7 -3.78 12.80 -28.31
C GLU A 7 -2.57 12.16 -27.65
N ARG A 8 -1.83 12.94 -26.85
CA ARG A 8 -0.91 12.36 -25.86
C ARG A 8 -1.78 11.46 -24.99
N LYS A 9 -1.75 10.16 -25.24
CA LYS A 9 -2.30 9.16 -24.34
C LYS A 9 -1.50 9.31 -23.04
N ILE A 10 -2.05 10.04 -22.08
CA ILE A 10 -1.44 10.14 -20.76
C ILE A 10 -1.33 8.71 -20.28
N MET A 11 -0.11 8.22 -20.10
CA MET A 11 0.08 6.88 -19.53
C MET A 11 -0.45 6.94 -18.10
N LYS A 12 -1.38 6.05 -17.77
CA LYS A 12 -1.88 5.90 -16.40
C LYS A 12 -0.71 5.65 -15.46
N GLY A 13 -0.78 6.22 -14.28
CA GLY A 13 0.19 5.96 -13.22
C GLY A 13 0.09 4.55 -12.68
N LYS A 14 0.96 4.21 -11.75
CA LYS A 14 1.01 2.90 -11.11
C LYS A 14 0.81 3.00 -9.60
N LEU A 15 0.03 2.09 -9.03
CA LEU A 15 -0.17 1.98 -7.59
C LEU A 15 0.73 0.89 -7.01
N TYR A 16 1.53 1.27 -6.00
CA TYR A 16 2.29 0.34 -5.17
C TYR A 16 1.67 0.28 -3.78
N GLY A 17 1.18 -0.88 -3.38
CA GLY A 17 0.82 -1.14 -1.99
C GLY A 17 2.08 -1.55 -1.23
N ILE A 18 2.45 -0.80 -0.21
CA ILE A 18 3.74 -0.94 0.47
C ILE A 18 3.54 -1.31 1.94
N GLY A 19 4.01 -2.50 2.33
CA GLY A 19 4.15 -2.88 3.72
C GLY A 19 5.35 -2.17 4.35
N VAL A 20 5.11 -1.35 5.39
CA VAL A 20 6.17 -0.57 6.04
C VAL A 20 6.82 -1.28 7.24
N GLY A 21 6.47 -2.53 7.50
CA GLY A 21 6.95 -3.25 8.66
C GLY A 21 6.14 -2.94 9.94
N PRO A 22 6.51 -3.59 11.07
CA PRO A 22 5.68 -3.66 12.25
C PRO A 22 5.93 -2.55 13.30
N GLY A 23 6.86 -1.63 13.06
CA GLY A 23 7.17 -0.55 14.00
C GLY A 23 8.58 0.00 13.90
N ASP A 24 9.57 -0.86 13.78
CA ASP A 24 10.97 -0.47 13.64
C ASP A 24 11.24 0.01 12.20
N PRO A 25 11.68 1.26 11.98
CA PRO A 25 12.03 1.76 10.65
C PRO A 25 13.12 0.97 9.94
N GLU A 26 14.02 0.32 10.66
CA GLU A 26 15.09 -0.52 10.10
C GLU A 26 14.55 -1.80 9.46
N LEU A 27 13.29 -2.17 9.77
CA LEU A 27 12.59 -3.30 9.14
C LEU A 27 11.84 -2.91 7.84
N LEU A 28 12.00 -1.69 7.36
CA LEU A 28 11.54 -1.29 6.04
C LEU A 28 12.41 -1.95 4.96
N THR A 29 11.78 -2.61 3.99
CA THR A 29 12.55 -3.24 2.90
C THR A 29 13.16 -2.18 1.98
N LEU A 30 14.33 -2.48 1.38
CA LEU A 30 15.00 -1.59 0.43
C LEU A 30 14.09 -1.21 -0.76
N LYS A 31 13.27 -2.16 -1.24
CA LYS A 31 12.29 -1.90 -2.30
C LYS A 31 11.22 -0.92 -1.85
N ALA A 32 10.68 -1.09 -0.64
CA ALA A 32 9.69 -0.18 -0.07
C ALA A 32 10.28 1.24 0.06
N LYS A 33 11.48 1.37 0.64
CA LYS A 33 12.18 2.65 0.76
C LYS A 33 12.30 3.35 -0.58
N ARG A 34 12.88 2.68 -1.58
CA ARG A 34 13.08 3.25 -2.92
C ARG A 34 11.77 3.73 -3.55
N LEU A 35 10.71 2.93 -3.49
CA LEU A 35 9.42 3.28 -4.09
C LEU A 35 8.72 4.44 -3.37
N ILE A 36 8.84 4.56 -2.03
CA ILE A 36 8.33 5.71 -1.28
C ILE A 36 9.06 6.99 -1.71
N GLU A 37 10.38 6.93 -1.96
CA GLU A 37 11.16 8.08 -2.42
C GLU A 37 10.80 8.48 -3.86
N GLU A 38 10.65 7.50 -4.76
CA GLU A 38 10.44 7.70 -6.20
C GLU A 38 9.01 8.12 -6.56
N CYS A 39 7.97 7.62 -5.84
CA CYS A 39 6.58 7.92 -6.17
C CYS A 39 6.23 9.40 -6.02
N ASP A 40 5.29 9.85 -6.86
CA ASP A 40 4.78 11.23 -6.84
C ASP A 40 3.93 11.49 -5.59
N ILE A 41 3.19 10.48 -5.13
CA ILE A 41 2.26 10.54 -4.00
C ILE A 41 2.53 9.40 -3.03
N VAL A 42 2.48 9.72 -1.74
CA VAL A 42 2.46 8.76 -0.64
C VAL A 42 1.06 8.76 -0.03
N ALA A 43 0.27 7.77 -0.40
CA ALA A 43 -1.10 7.61 0.10
C ALA A 43 -1.10 6.94 1.48
N VAL A 44 -1.70 7.61 2.45
CA VAL A 44 -1.70 7.22 3.85
C VAL A 44 -3.13 6.87 4.29
N PRO A 45 -3.44 5.60 4.58
CA PRO A 45 -4.74 5.23 5.11
C PRO A 45 -4.93 5.80 6.53
N VAL A 46 -5.99 6.57 6.71
CA VAL A 46 -6.42 7.12 8.01
C VAL A 46 -7.89 6.78 8.26
N LYS A 47 -8.33 6.77 9.53
CA LYS A 47 -9.76 6.57 9.85
C LYS A 47 -10.55 7.87 9.70
N LYS A 48 -9.87 9.00 9.88
CA LYS A 48 -10.42 10.35 9.85
C LYS A 48 -9.29 11.30 9.44
N GLU A 49 -9.62 12.35 8.72
CA GLU A 49 -8.66 13.39 8.31
C GLU A 49 -7.91 13.98 9.52
N GLY A 50 -6.61 14.20 9.37
CA GLY A 50 -5.71 14.71 10.39
C GLY A 50 -5.40 13.74 11.53
N GLU A 51 -5.77 12.46 11.40
CA GLU A 51 -5.41 11.43 12.38
C GLU A 51 -3.97 10.96 12.16
N ASP A 52 -3.26 10.77 13.27
CA ASP A 52 -1.91 10.24 13.25
C ASP A 52 -1.85 8.83 12.63
N SER A 53 -0.92 8.62 11.70
CA SER A 53 -0.74 7.36 11.01
C SER A 53 0.53 6.65 11.44
N VAL A 54 0.37 5.52 12.11
CA VAL A 54 1.49 4.67 12.53
C VAL A 54 2.34 4.24 11.32
N ALA A 55 1.71 3.90 10.19
CA ALA A 55 2.44 3.51 8.98
C ALA A 55 3.28 4.66 8.41
N LEU A 56 2.75 5.89 8.43
CA LEU A 56 3.49 7.07 8.00
C LEU A 56 4.67 7.36 8.93
N ASN A 57 4.46 7.26 10.25
CA ASN A 57 5.52 7.50 11.24
C ASN A 57 6.68 6.51 11.09
N ILE A 58 6.39 5.22 10.85
CA ILE A 58 7.41 4.22 10.56
C ILE A 58 8.19 4.59 9.28
N ALA A 59 7.46 4.91 8.20
CA ALA A 59 8.09 5.29 6.94
C ALA A 59 8.97 6.55 7.08
N LYS A 60 8.50 7.59 7.77
CA LYS A 60 9.28 8.82 8.06
C LYS A 60 10.54 8.56 8.89
N GLY A 61 10.56 7.50 9.70
CA GLY A 61 11.76 7.08 10.43
C GLY A 61 12.90 6.55 9.55
N ALA A 62 12.58 6.04 8.34
CA ALA A 62 13.54 5.47 7.40
C ALA A 62 13.73 6.29 6.12
N VAL A 63 12.76 7.16 5.79
CA VAL A 63 12.68 7.88 4.50
C VAL A 63 12.26 9.33 4.75
N LYS A 64 12.92 10.26 4.09
CA LYS A 64 12.47 11.67 4.09
C LYS A 64 11.31 11.81 3.11
N ILE A 65 10.10 12.01 3.63
CA ILE A 65 8.87 12.19 2.83
C ILE A 65 8.45 13.66 2.92
N PRO A 66 8.50 14.41 1.81
CA PRO A 66 7.99 15.78 1.76
C PRO A 66 6.48 15.82 2.04
N GLU A 67 6.02 16.81 2.80
CA GLU A 67 4.61 16.92 3.18
C GLU A 67 3.67 17.05 1.97
N GLU A 68 4.12 17.72 0.90
CA GLU A 68 3.38 17.90 -0.35
C GLU A 68 3.12 16.60 -1.11
N LYS A 69 3.87 15.53 -0.81
CA LYS A 69 3.63 14.18 -1.38
C LYS A 69 2.60 13.38 -0.59
N ILE A 70 2.29 13.79 0.64
CA ILE A 70 1.42 13.01 1.53
C ILE A 70 -0.04 13.28 1.18
N GLN A 71 -0.77 12.21 0.88
CA GLN A 71 -2.21 12.23 0.64
C GLN A 71 -2.91 11.29 1.61
N GLU A 72 -3.73 11.85 2.51
CA GLU A 72 -4.55 11.03 3.40
C GLU A 72 -5.71 10.42 2.63
N ILE A 73 -5.91 9.10 2.81
CA ILE A 73 -7.02 8.35 2.22
C ILE A 73 -7.88 7.80 3.36
N VAL A 74 -9.12 8.26 3.46
CA VAL A 74 -9.99 7.91 4.59
C VAL A 74 -10.60 6.52 4.43
N PHE A 75 -10.45 5.67 5.45
CA PHE A 75 -11.10 4.37 5.56
C PHE A 75 -11.86 4.26 6.87
N THR A 76 -13.18 4.39 6.80
CA THR A 76 -14.02 4.27 8.00
C THR A 76 -14.00 2.86 8.61
N MET A 77 -13.94 2.81 9.94
CA MET A 77 -14.09 1.58 10.74
C MET A 77 -15.53 1.34 11.19
N ALA A 78 -16.52 1.98 10.53
CA ALA A 78 -17.93 1.83 10.87
C ALA A 78 -18.35 0.35 10.88
N LYS A 79 -19.18 -0.04 11.86
CA LYS A 79 -19.77 -1.39 11.94
C LYS A 79 -20.73 -1.67 10.78
N ASP A 80 -21.36 -0.64 10.26
CA ASP A 80 -22.26 -0.71 9.11
C ASP A 80 -21.51 -1.10 7.85
N LYS A 81 -21.93 -2.23 7.25
CA LYS A 81 -21.32 -2.78 6.04
C LYS A 81 -21.48 -1.84 4.84
N THR A 82 -22.63 -1.21 4.69
CA THR A 82 -22.94 -0.30 3.58
C THR A 82 -22.04 0.93 3.63
N LYS A 83 -21.88 1.54 4.81
CA LYS A 83 -21.01 2.70 5.01
C LYS A 83 -19.54 2.35 4.75
N ARG A 84 -19.09 1.16 5.19
CA ARG A 84 -17.72 0.71 4.89
C ARG A 84 -17.47 0.52 3.41
N GLU A 85 -18.43 -0.07 2.70
CA GLU A 85 -18.27 -0.31 1.26
C GLU A 85 -18.28 1.00 0.47
N ALA A 86 -19.18 1.93 0.80
CA ALA A 86 -19.19 3.26 0.20
C ALA A 86 -17.85 4.00 0.41
N CYS A 87 -17.27 3.94 1.62
CA CYS A 87 -16.00 4.55 1.92
C CYS A 87 -14.84 3.91 1.14
N ARG A 88 -14.82 2.57 1.01
CA ARG A 88 -13.82 1.85 0.21
C ARG A 88 -13.92 2.20 -1.28
N GLN A 89 -15.14 2.36 -1.77
CA GLN A 89 -15.36 2.77 -3.14
C GLN A 89 -14.85 4.19 -3.37
N ALA A 90 -15.18 5.14 -2.50
CA ALA A 90 -14.69 6.51 -2.58
C ALA A 90 -13.16 6.59 -2.54
N ALA A 91 -12.52 5.84 -1.64
CA ALA A 91 -11.07 5.74 -1.56
C ALA A 91 -10.45 5.20 -2.87
N ALA A 92 -11.05 4.17 -3.47
CA ALA A 92 -10.58 3.64 -4.73
C ALA A 92 -10.75 4.64 -5.89
N GLU A 93 -11.87 5.36 -5.94
CA GLU A 93 -12.14 6.39 -6.95
C GLU A 93 -11.15 7.57 -6.85
N GLU A 94 -10.81 8.00 -5.64
CA GLU A 94 -9.80 9.02 -5.40
C GLU A 94 -8.43 8.58 -5.93
N ILE A 95 -8.00 7.35 -5.62
CA ILE A 95 -6.75 6.78 -6.12
C ILE A 95 -6.77 6.66 -7.64
N MET A 96 -7.86 6.17 -8.25
CA MET A 96 -8.00 6.04 -9.69
C MET A 96 -7.86 7.40 -10.40
N LYS A 97 -8.45 8.47 -9.84
CA LYS A 97 -8.32 9.82 -10.38
C LYS A 97 -6.86 10.27 -10.45
N LEU A 98 -6.08 10.05 -9.39
CA LEU A 98 -4.66 10.39 -9.35
C LEU A 98 -3.84 9.56 -10.35
N LEU A 99 -4.17 8.28 -10.50
CA LEU A 99 -3.53 7.41 -11.50
C LEU A 99 -3.86 7.83 -12.93
N ASP A 100 -5.09 8.28 -13.19
CA ASP A 100 -5.49 8.81 -14.51
C ASP A 100 -4.77 10.12 -14.86
N GLU A 101 -4.30 10.87 -13.85
CA GLU A 101 -3.41 12.03 -14.03
C GLU A 101 -1.95 11.61 -14.35
N GLY A 102 -1.65 10.31 -14.40
CA GLY A 102 -0.33 9.76 -14.67
C GLY A 102 0.60 9.68 -13.44
N LYS A 103 0.08 9.92 -12.23
CA LYS A 103 0.88 9.92 -11.00
C LYS A 103 1.15 8.52 -10.48
N SER A 104 2.37 8.26 -10.05
CA SER A 104 2.75 7.06 -9.31
C SER A 104 2.41 7.21 -7.83
N ILE A 105 1.82 6.17 -7.21
CA ILE A 105 1.33 6.23 -5.83
C ILE A 105 1.93 5.11 -4.99
N ALA A 106 2.53 5.45 -3.86
CA ALA A 106 2.95 4.53 -2.81
C ALA A 106 1.91 4.54 -1.69
N MET A 107 1.02 3.54 -1.63
CA MET A 107 0.03 3.41 -0.55
C MET A 107 0.59 2.59 0.59
N LEU A 108 0.73 3.21 1.76
CA LEU A 108 1.35 2.59 2.93
C LEU A 108 0.38 1.66 3.68
N ALA A 109 0.93 0.59 4.25
CA ALA A 109 0.20 -0.29 5.16
C ALA A 109 1.13 -0.77 6.29
N LEU A 110 0.60 -0.88 7.50
CA LEU A 110 1.32 -1.40 8.66
C LEU A 110 1.64 -2.89 8.48
N GLY A 111 2.84 -3.30 8.81
CA GLY A 111 3.29 -4.68 8.69
C GLY A 111 3.50 -5.11 7.24
N ASP A 112 2.87 -6.20 6.82
CA ASP A 112 2.90 -6.72 5.46
C ASP A 112 1.62 -6.36 4.70
N ILE A 113 1.76 -6.02 3.41
CA ILE A 113 0.65 -5.56 2.57
C ILE A 113 -0.40 -6.64 2.30
N GLY A 114 -0.01 -7.90 2.31
CA GLY A 114 -0.89 -9.05 2.04
C GLY A 114 -1.63 -9.57 3.28
N ILE A 115 -1.29 -9.07 4.48
CA ILE A 115 -1.81 -9.59 5.75
C ILE A 115 -2.71 -8.55 6.43
N TYR A 116 -4.02 -8.81 6.50
CA TYR A 116 -5.04 -7.97 7.15
C TYR A 116 -5.02 -6.49 6.72
N SER A 117 -4.59 -6.19 5.49
CA SER A 117 -4.47 -4.83 4.98
C SER A 117 -5.77 -4.35 4.31
N THR A 118 -6.15 -3.09 4.58
CA THR A 118 -7.22 -2.39 3.85
C THR A 118 -6.88 -2.21 2.37
N TYR A 119 -5.59 -2.20 2.02
CA TYR A 119 -5.11 -2.14 0.65
C TYR A 119 -5.72 -3.23 -0.24
N ALA A 120 -5.97 -4.43 0.28
CA ALA A 120 -6.51 -5.54 -0.50
C ALA A 120 -7.83 -5.19 -1.22
N TYR A 121 -8.66 -4.31 -0.65
CA TYR A 121 -9.90 -3.85 -1.29
C TYR A 121 -9.62 -2.92 -2.46
N VAL A 122 -8.71 -1.98 -2.28
CA VAL A 122 -8.27 -1.04 -3.31
C VAL A 122 -7.59 -1.82 -4.44
N HIS A 123 -6.65 -2.69 -4.10
CA HIS A 123 -5.93 -3.55 -5.06
C HIS A 123 -6.89 -4.32 -5.97
N LYS A 124 -7.82 -5.07 -5.37
CA LYS A 124 -8.80 -5.87 -6.12
C LYS A 124 -9.68 -5.00 -7.03
N ARG A 125 -10.09 -3.83 -6.57
CA ARG A 125 -10.93 -2.91 -7.34
C ARG A 125 -10.17 -2.35 -8.53
N LEU A 126 -8.98 -1.80 -8.30
CA LEU A 126 -8.16 -1.20 -9.34
C LEU A 126 -7.72 -2.25 -10.40
N LEU A 127 -7.36 -3.45 -9.95
CA LEU A 127 -7.01 -4.54 -10.86
C LEU A 127 -8.18 -4.89 -11.79
N LYS A 128 -9.42 -4.92 -11.26
CA LYS A 128 -10.63 -5.17 -12.05
C LYS A 128 -10.89 -4.08 -13.09
N GLU A 129 -10.56 -2.84 -12.78
CA GLU A 129 -10.68 -1.68 -13.67
C GLU A 129 -9.46 -1.52 -14.63
N GLY A 130 -8.51 -2.47 -14.62
CA GLY A 130 -7.38 -2.52 -15.55
C GLY A 130 -6.24 -1.55 -15.23
N TYR A 131 -6.10 -1.10 -13.97
CA TYR A 131 -4.95 -0.32 -13.53
C TYR A 131 -3.75 -1.20 -13.21
N ASP A 132 -2.54 -0.64 -13.40
CA ASP A 132 -1.29 -1.29 -12.98
C ASP A 132 -1.11 -1.15 -11.47
N VAL A 133 -1.12 -2.28 -10.78
CA VAL A 133 -1.04 -2.36 -9.33
C VAL A 133 -0.02 -3.40 -8.91
N GLU A 134 0.78 -3.08 -7.89
CA GLU A 134 1.81 -3.96 -7.37
C GLU A 134 1.78 -4.02 -5.85
N MET A 135 2.03 -5.21 -5.29
CA MET A 135 2.18 -5.42 -3.85
C MET A 135 3.67 -5.53 -3.50
N VAL A 136 4.11 -4.73 -2.54
CA VAL A 136 5.48 -4.73 -2.01
C VAL A 136 5.43 -5.23 -0.58
N SER A 137 5.96 -6.42 -0.34
CA SER A 137 5.93 -7.06 0.98
C SER A 137 6.66 -6.23 2.03
N GLY A 138 6.11 -6.27 3.23
CA GLY A 138 6.72 -5.81 4.46
C GLY A 138 6.94 -6.96 5.44
N ILE A 139 7.43 -6.67 6.63
CA ILE A 139 7.62 -7.67 7.69
C ILE A 139 6.37 -7.71 8.57
N PRO A 140 5.70 -8.87 8.71
CA PRO A 140 4.57 -9.01 9.62
C PRO A 140 4.99 -8.89 11.08
N SER A 141 4.12 -8.35 11.94
CA SER A 141 4.41 -8.16 13.36
C SER A 141 4.74 -9.46 14.10
N PHE A 142 4.07 -10.57 13.76
CA PHE A 142 4.35 -11.86 14.38
C PHE A 142 5.72 -12.42 13.98
N CYS A 143 6.22 -12.16 12.76
CA CYS A 143 7.58 -12.54 12.36
C CYS A 143 8.63 -11.72 13.13
N ALA A 144 8.45 -10.41 13.21
CA ALA A 144 9.36 -9.54 13.96
C ALA A 144 9.33 -9.84 15.46
N GLY A 145 8.14 -10.08 16.02
CA GLY A 145 7.97 -10.47 17.42
C GLY A 145 8.66 -11.78 17.76
N ALA A 146 8.52 -12.79 16.92
CA ALA A 146 9.19 -14.08 17.11
C ALA A 146 10.72 -13.94 17.05
N SER A 147 11.24 -13.20 16.06
CA SER A 147 12.66 -12.90 15.95
C SER A 147 13.20 -12.20 17.21
N LYS A 148 12.47 -11.19 17.70
CA LYS A 148 12.83 -10.45 18.92
C LYS A 148 12.79 -11.34 20.17
N ALA A 149 11.89 -12.31 20.21
CA ALA A 149 11.79 -13.31 21.29
C ALA A 149 12.79 -14.46 21.16
N GLY A 150 13.54 -14.54 20.06
CA GLY A 150 14.47 -15.64 19.78
C GLY A 150 13.79 -16.98 19.52
N ILE A 151 12.53 -16.98 19.04
CA ILE A 151 11.75 -18.19 18.75
C ILE A 151 11.47 -18.33 17.27
N SER A 152 11.42 -19.58 16.78
CA SER A 152 10.97 -19.92 15.43
C SER A 152 9.46 -20.12 15.42
N ILE A 153 8.74 -19.47 14.48
CA ILE A 153 7.28 -19.64 14.32
C ILE A 153 6.95 -21.00 13.71
N VAL A 154 7.82 -21.49 12.82
CA VAL A 154 7.61 -22.75 12.10
C VAL A 154 8.76 -23.70 12.43
N GLN A 155 8.43 -24.87 12.98
CA GLN A 155 9.39 -25.94 13.22
C GLN A 155 9.32 -27.00 12.11
N ARG A 156 10.36 -27.83 11.99
CA ARG A 156 10.66 -28.76 10.89
C ARG A 156 9.51 -29.69 10.43
N TRP A 157 8.45 -29.84 11.22
CA TRP A 157 7.35 -30.75 10.95
C TRP A 157 6.17 -30.17 10.14
N ILE A 158 6.24 -28.89 9.74
CA ILE A 158 5.16 -28.21 8.98
C ILE A 158 5.65 -27.87 7.56
N TRP A 159 6.31 -28.82 6.88
CA TRP A 159 6.83 -28.62 5.51
C TRP A 159 5.84 -28.99 4.40
N GLU A 160 4.56 -29.13 4.66
CA GLU A 160 3.54 -29.29 3.62
C GLU A 160 2.80 -28.01 3.29
N ILE A 161 3.51 -26.91 3.08
CA ILE A 161 2.90 -25.80 2.35
C ILE A 161 3.22 -25.99 0.87
N SER A 162 2.34 -26.73 0.19
CA SER A 162 2.33 -26.97 -1.26
C SER A 162 2.21 -25.71 -2.12
N LEU A 163 2.23 -24.52 -1.51
CA LEU A 163 2.07 -23.22 -2.17
C LEU A 163 3.34 -22.66 -2.80
N ILE A 164 4.53 -23.15 -2.39
CA ILE A 164 5.81 -22.66 -2.94
C ILE A 164 6.21 -23.43 -4.22
N ARG A 165 5.51 -24.48 -4.59
CA ARG A 165 5.79 -25.27 -5.81
C ARG A 165 5.24 -24.66 -7.12
N LYS A 166 4.62 -23.50 -7.09
CA LYS A 166 4.02 -22.84 -8.27
C LYS A 166 4.56 -21.45 -8.53
N LEU A 167 5.65 -21.05 -7.90
CA LEU A 167 6.47 -19.90 -8.28
C LEU A 167 7.78 -20.41 -8.93
#